data_0f10868ce4c0dffa470a62aa7307ca35
#
_entry.id   0f10868ce4c0dffa470a62aa7307ca35
#
_cell.length_a   1.000
_cell.length_b   1.000
_cell.length_c   1.000
_cell.angle_alpha   90.00
_cell.angle_beta   90.00
_cell.angle_gamma   90.00
#
_symmetry.space_group_name_H-M   'P 1'
#
loop_
_entity.id
_entity.type
_entity.pdbx_description
1 polymer ?
#
loop_
_entity_poly.entity_id
_entity_poly.type
_entity_poly.pdbx_seq_one_letter_code
_entity_poly.pdbx_strand_id
1 'polypeptide(L)'
;FACLGLDSCDPLELEMDAKLQFVDGMTTKEIQKTLVQTAIEKVISKKDDGFGNQVNKMNQDWQFVAARLFLFDLYKEAAITRRYKAFGYGNFPNLVHMLVEEKKYADFFVTEYTPDELQELGDYIKPKRDYLFNYEGLKLLADRYLVKGFNKEIFELPQERFMAIAMHLALVEGENKVEYAKKFYDLMSQLKMTTATPTLANAGTPFHQLSSCFISGVDDNLWSIYDVNSKFSRVSKHGGALGIYLGKVR
;
A
#
# COMPACT_ATOMS: atom_id res chain seq x y z
N PHE A 1 -20.66 3.74 -9.21
CA PHE A 1 -19.78 2.61 -8.83
C PHE A 1 -19.11 2.85 -7.46
N ALA A 2 -18.49 4.03 -7.22
CA ALA A 2 -17.78 4.29 -5.96
C ALA A 2 -18.68 4.19 -4.71
N CYS A 3 -19.96 4.53 -4.82
CA CYS A 3 -20.94 4.42 -3.73
C CYS A 3 -21.63 3.04 -3.66
N LEU A 4 -21.32 2.09 -4.54
CA LEU A 4 -22.00 0.80 -4.60
C LEU A 4 -21.88 0.03 -3.27
N GLY A 5 -23.03 -0.35 -2.68
CA GLY A 5 -23.09 -1.04 -1.37
C GLY A 5 -22.76 -0.15 -0.17
N LEU A 6 -22.79 1.18 -0.33
CA LEU A 6 -22.66 2.18 0.74
C LEU A 6 -23.93 3.03 0.76
N ASP A 7 -24.99 2.51 1.36
CA ASP A 7 -26.34 3.08 1.31
C ASP A 7 -26.45 4.49 1.95
N SER A 8 -25.46 4.85 2.76
CA SER A 8 -25.35 6.18 3.39
C SER A 8 -24.72 7.24 2.47
N CYS A 9 -24.25 6.87 1.27
CA CYS A 9 -23.53 7.74 0.35
C CYS A 9 -24.31 7.89 -0.97
N ASP A 10 -24.92 9.06 -1.19
CA ASP A 10 -25.64 9.36 -2.42
C ASP A 10 -24.67 9.82 -3.54
N PRO A 11 -24.62 9.12 -4.69
CA PRO A 11 -23.83 9.54 -5.84
C PRO A 11 -24.18 10.94 -6.38
N LEU A 12 -25.46 11.33 -6.32
CA LEU A 12 -25.92 12.65 -6.78
C LEU A 12 -25.37 13.76 -5.90
N GLU A 13 -25.32 13.54 -4.58
CA GLU A 13 -24.74 14.49 -3.64
C GLU A 13 -23.26 14.72 -3.93
N LEU A 14 -22.51 13.65 -4.23
CA LEU A 14 -21.09 13.76 -4.64
C LEU A 14 -20.94 14.54 -5.96
N GLU A 15 -21.78 14.23 -6.95
CA GLU A 15 -21.72 14.87 -8.26
C GLU A 15 -22.03 16.36 -8.19
N MET A 16 -23.05 16.75 -7.46
CA MET A 16 -23.45 18.16 -7.29
C MET A 16 -22.34 18.98 -6.63
N ASP A 17 -21.77 18.48 -5.53
CA ASP A 17 -20.76 19.22 -4.79
C ASP A 17 -19.42 19.27 -5.57
N ALA A 18 -19.07 18.22 -6.28
CA ALA A 18 -17.89 18.21 -7.14
C ALA A 18 -18.02 19.16 -8.34
N LYS A 19 -19.21 19.25 -8.95
CA LYS A 19 -19.48 20.17 -10.09
C LYS A 19 -19.23 21.62 -9.76
N LEU A 20 -19.47 22.05 -8.53
CA LEU A 20 -19.20 23.42 -8.08
C LEU A 20 -17.72 23.79 -8.12
N GLN A 21 -16.84 22.80 -8.15
CA GLN A 21 -15.38 22.97 -8.16
C GLN A 21 -14.78 22.80 -9.56
N PHE A 22 -15.57 22.35 -10.55
CA PHE A 22 -15.07 22.15 -11.90
C PHE A 22 -14.95 23.48 -12.65
N VAL A 23 -13.81 23.66 -13.32
CA VAL A 23 -13.53 24.79 -14.18
C VAL A 23 -13.20 24.33 -15.60
N ASP A 24 -13.44 25.20 -16.57
CA ASP A 24 -13.20 24.86 -17.99
C ASP A 24 -11.71 24.58 -18.23
N GLY A 25 -11.40 23.53 -18.99
CA GLY A 25 -10.03 23.13 -19.27
C GLY A 25 -9.39 22.16 -18.24
N MET A 26 -10.11 21.74 -17.21
CA MET A 26 -9.61 20.72 -16.27
C MET A 26 -9.30 19.40 -16.99
N THR A 27 -8.16 18.81 -16.67
CA THR A 27 -7.80 17.48 -17.11
C THR A 27 -8.61 16.42 -16.38
N THR A 28 -8.75 15.21 -16.97
CA THR A 28 -9.41 14.08 -16.30
C THR A 28 -8.76 13.71 -14.98
N LYS A 29 -7.45 13.93 -14.82
CA LYS A 29 -6.72 13.71 -13.56
C LYS A 29 -7.10 14.71 -12.48
N GLU A 30 -7.29 15.98 -12.85
CA GLU A 30 -7.76 17.02 -11.92
C GLU A 30 -9.20 16.77 -11.51
N ILE A 31 -10.08 16.41 -12.45
CA ILE A 31 -11.47 16.03 -12.16
C ILE A 31 -11.50 14.88 -11.15
N GLN A 32 -10.68 13.84 -11.37
CA GLN A 32 -10.61 12.70 -10.45
C GLN A 32 -10.14 13.10 -9.04
N LYS A 33 -9.11 13.96 -8.95
CA LYS A 33 -8.66 14.49 -7.66
C LYS A 33 -9.73 15.30 -6.94
N THR A 34 -10.48 16.12 -7.68
CA THR A 34 -11.60 16.90 -7.12
C THR A 34 -12.67 15.96 -6.56
N LEU A 35 -13.04 14.89 -7.27
CA LEU A 35 -14.00 13.90 -6.78
C LEU A 35 -13.52 13.21 -5.49
N VAL A 36 -12.25 12.83 -5.43
CA VAL A 36 -11.64 12.24 -4.21
C VAL A 36 -11.69 13.24 -3.06
N GLN A 37 -11.30 14.49 -3.30
CA GLN A 37 -11.30 15.53 -2.28
C GLN A 37 -12.70 15.83 -1.76
N THR A 38 -13.67 15.97 -2.66
CA THR A 38 -15.09 16.17 -2.30
C THR A 38 -15.61 15.03 -1.43
N ALA A 39 -15.26 13.77 -1.76
CA ALA A 39 -15.66 12.64 -0.95
C ALA A 39 -15.02 12.67 0.45
N ILE A 40 -13.76 13.10 0.58
CA ILE A 40 -13.09 13.26 1.88
C ILE A 40 -13.77 14.35 2.73
N GLU A 41 -14.11 15.48 2.13
CA GLU A 41 -14.78 16.58 2.82
C GLU A 41 -16.16 16.18 3.36
N LYS A 42 -16.83 15.21 2.71
CA LYS A 42 -18.11 14.66 3.17
C LYS A 42 -18.00 13.74 4.40
N VAL A 43 -16.81 13.29 4.76
CA VAL A 43 -16.61 12.48 5.98
C VAL A 43 -17.07 13.26 7.22
N ILE A 44 -16.79 14.57 7.25
CA ILE A 44 -17.26 15.49 8.29
C ILE A 44 -18.02 16.62 7.61
N SER A 45 -19.32 16.51 7.53
CA SER A 45 -20.19 17.54 6.98
C SER A 45 -20.88 18.35 8.08
N LYS A 46 -21.02 19.66 7.87
CA LYS A 46 -21.85 20.50 8.73
C LYS A 46 -23.31 20.37 8.27
N LYS A 47 -24.19 20.03 9.18
CA LYS A 47 -25.65 20.06 8.94
C LYS A 47 -26.32 21.02 9.92
N ASP A 48 -27.36 21.69 9.45
CA ASP A 48 -28.27 22.44 10.31
C ASP A 48 -29.08 21.45 11.15
N ASP A 49 -29.18 21.67 12.46
CA ASP A 49 -29.95 20.84 13.39
C ASP A 49 -31.45 21.13 13.34
N GLY A 50 -31.90 22.00 12.43
CA GLY A 50 -33.29 22.49 12.35
C GLY A 50 -33.62 23.66 13.28
N PHE A 51 -32.66 24.07 14.12
CA PHE A 51 -32.73 25.21 15.01
C PHE A 51 -31.76 26.34 14.65
N GLY A 52 -31.09 26.23 13.48
CA GLY A 52 -30.12 27.18 12.98
C GLY A 52 -28.71 26.99 13.52
N ASN A 53 -28.41 25.89 14.25
CA ASN A 53 -27.05 25.56 14.69
C ASN A 53 -26.41 24.60 13.70
N GLN A 54 -25.12 24.83 13.41
CA GLN A 54 -24.33 23.94 12.59
C GLN A 54 -23.76 22.80 13.43
N VAL A 55 -24.22 21.57 13.19
CA VAL A 55 -23.76 20.36 13.87
C VAL A 55 -22.88 19.54 12.93
N ASN A 56 -21.74 19.07 13.40
CA ASN A 56 -20.90 18.16 12.64
C ASN A 56 -21.56 16.78 12.54
N LYS A 57 -21.92 16.37 11.33
CA LYS A 57 -22.34 15.01 11.04
C LYS A 57 -21.16 14.23 10.46
N MET A 58 -20.76 13.14 11.13
CA MET A 58 -19.72 12.24 10.65
C MET A 58 -20.35 11.08 9.88
N ASN A 59 -19.85 10.84 8.64
CA ASN A 59 -20.21 9.67 7.85
C ASN A 59 -18.95 9.02 7.30
N GLN A 60 -18.49 7.96 7.97
CA GLN A 60 -17.26 7.26 7.66
C GLN A 60 -17.30 6.52 6.30
N ASP A 61 -18.48 6.22 5.77
CA ASP A 61 -18.59 5.52 4.49
C ASP A 61 -18.01 6.33 3.33
N TRP A 62 -17.98 7.65 3.43
CA TRP A 62 -17.33 8.52 2.45
C TRP A 62 -15.83 8.30 2.32
N GLN A 63 -15.16 7.76 3.34
CA GLN A 63 -13.75 7.35 3.23
C GLN A 63 -13.58 6.18 2.24
N PHE A 64 -14.54 5.26 2.19
CA PHE A 64 -14.52 4.16 1.23
C PHE A 64 -14.86 4.62 -0.18
N VAL A 65 -15.74 5.60 -0.32
CA VAL A 65 -16.00 6.25 -1.63
C VAL A 65 -14.73 6.92 -2.14
N ALA A 66 -14.05 7.71 -1.31
CA ALA A 66 -12.78 8.36 -1.65
C ALA A 66 -11.69 7.33 -2.01
N ALA A 67 -11.59 6.23 -1.25
CA ALA A 67 -10.66 5.13 -1.55
C ALA A 67 -10.91 4.52 -2.92
N ARG A 68 -12.16 4.22 -3.26
CA ARG A 68 -12.53 3.62 -4.55
C ARG A 68 -12.27 4.57 -5.73
N LEU A 69 -12.50 5.86 -5.54
CA LEU A 69 -12.15 6.87 -6.54
C LEU A 69 -10.63 6.96 -6.73
N PHE A 70 -9.86 6.96 -5.64
CA PHE A 70 -8.40 6.95 -5.71
C PHE A 70 -7.84 5.66 -6.32
N LEU A 71 -8.47 4.51 -6.05
CA LEU A 71 -8.09 3.22 -6.63
C LEU A 71 -8.17 3.24 -8.16
N PHE A 72 -9.12 3.96 -8.75
CA PHE A 72 -9.19 4.12 -10.19
C PHE A 72 -7.98 4.82 -10.78
N ASP A 73 -7.43 5.82 -10.08
CA ASP A 73 -6.18 6.46 -10.52
C ASP A 73 -5.01 5.48 -10.45
N LEU A 74 -4.91 4.69 -9.37
CA LEU A 74 -3.87 3.66 -9.25
C LEU A 74 -3.96 2.63 -10.38
N TYR A 75 -5.15 2.17 -10.71
CA TYR A 75 -5.37 1.22 -11.81
C TYR A 75 -4.94 1.80 -13.17
N LYS A 76 -5.31 3.05 -13.45
CA LYS A 76 -4.91 3.74 -14.68
C LYS A 76 -3.39 3.93 -14.74
N GLU A 77 -2.78 4.40 -13.66
CA GLU A 77 -1.33 4.62 -13.60
C GLU A 77 -0.56 3.31 -13.81
N ALA A 78 -0.95 2.22 -13.13
CA ALA A 78 -0.33 0.91 -13.32
C ALA A 78 -0.49 0.39 -14.75
N ALA A 79 -1.68 0.53 -15.35
CA ALA A 79 -1.93 0.11 -16.72
C ALA A 79 -1.08 0.88 -17.74
N ILE A 80 -0.90 2.20 -17.55
CA ILE A 80 -0.04 3.04 -18.39
C ILE A 80 1.41 2.63 -18.24
N THR A 81 1.90 2.52 -16.99
CA THR A 81 3.30 2.18 -16.68
C THR A 81 3.67 0.80 -17.23
N ARG A 82 2.79 -0.18 -17.07
CA ARG A 82 2.98 -1.57 -17.50
C ARG A 82 2.49 -1.86 -18.93
N ARG A 83 1.92 -0.87 -19.62
CA ARG A 83 1.45 -0.93 -21.01
C ARG A 83 0.42 -2.03 -21.29
N TYR A 84 -0.51 -2.28 -20.35
CA TYR A 84 -1.66 -3.18 -20.61
C TYR A 84 -2.97 -2.40 -20.77
N LYS A 85 -3.95 -3.01 -21.46
CA LYS A 85 -5.22 -2.34 -21.82
C LYS A 85 -6.38 -2.61 -20.86
N ALA A 86 -6.21 -3.56 -19.91
CA ALA A 86 -7.26 -3.89 -18.96
C ALA A 86 -7.42 -2.78 -17.91
N PHE A 87 -8.66 -2.57 -17.46
CA PHE A 87 -8.91 -1.75 -16.28
C PHE A 87 -8.79 -2.63 -15.02
N GLY A 88 -7.91 -2.23 -14.10
CA GLY A 88 -7.62 -3.00 -12.90
C GLY A 88 -6.28 -3.73 -12.97
N TYR A 89 -6.27 -4.98 -12.56
CA TYR A 89 -5.05 -5.80 -12.48
C TYR A 89 -4.62 -6.33 -13.85
N GLY A 90 -3.33 -6.28 -14.12
CA GLY A 90 -2.69 -6.93 -15.26
C GLY A 90 -2.26 -8.37 -14.94
N ASN A 91 -1.46 -8.96 -15.83
CA ASN A 91 -0.88 -10.27 -15.59
C ASN A 91 0.24 -10.19 -14.53
N PHE A 92 0.10 -10.96 -13.45
CA PHE A 92 1.04 -10.94 -12.32
C PHE A 92 2.42 -11.52 -12.67
N PRO A 93 2.56 -12.67 -13.35
CA PRO A 93 3.85 -13.14 -13.84
C PRO A 93 4.63 -12.09 -14.64
N ASN A 94 3.96 -11.39 -15.55
CA ASN A 94 4.59 -10.33 -16.34
C ASN A 94 5.09 -9.17 -15.46
N LEU A 95 4.35 -8.81 -14.42
CA LEU A 95 4.79 -7.81 -13.43
C LEU A 95 6.05 -8.29 -12.72
N VAL A 96 6.07 -9.54 -12.24
CA VAL A 96 7.22 -10.12 -11.54
C VAL A 96 8.46 -10.07 -12.42
N HIS A 97 8.38 -10.56 -13.66
CA HIS A 97 9.50 -10.53 -14.60
C HIS A 97 10.00 -9.10 -14.86
N MET A 98 9.09 -8.17 -15.12
CA MET A 98 9.42 -6.76 -15.33
C MET A 98 10.16 -6.16 -14.12
N LEU A 99 9.68 -6.41 -12.90
CA LEU A 99 10.27 -5.83 -11.70
C LEU A 99 11.61 -6.49 -11.31
N VAL A 100 11.83 -7.76 -11.68
CA VAL A 100 13.13 -8.43 -11.54
C VAL A 100 14.13 -7.82 -12.54
N GLU A 101 13.76 -7.64 -13.80
CA GLU A 101 14.60 -6.99 -14.81
C GLU A 101 14.98 -5.56 -14.42
N GLU A 102 14.03 -4.79 -13.85
CA GLU A 102 14.23 -3.44 -13.33
C GLU A 102 14.99 -3.41 -11.99
N LYS A 103 15.40 -4.57 -11.46
CA LYS A 103 16.06 -4.73 -10.15
C LYS A 103 15.28 -4.10 -8.98
N LYS A 104 13.98 -4.11 -9.08
CA LYS A 104 13.05 -3.70 -8.02
C LYS A 104 12.57 -4.88 -7.19
N TYR A 105 12.44 -6.05 -7.82
CA TYR A 105 12.26 -7.33 -7.17
C TYR A 105 13.58 -8.11 -7.12
N ALA A 106 13.72 -8.97 -6.10
CA ALA A 106 14.82 -9.88 -5.96
C ALA A 106 14.68 -11.05 -6.95
N ASP A 107 15.83 -11.60 -7.38
CA ASP A 107 15.90 -12.66 -8.38
C ASP A 107 15.20 -13.94 -7.95
N PHE A 108 15.05 -14.19 -6.64
CA PHE A 108 14.40 -15.39 -6.13
C PHE A 108 12.97 -15.57 -6.63
N PHE A 109 12.26 -14.51 -7.02
CA PHE A 109 10.92 -14.66 -7.60
C PHE A 109 10.90 -15.47 -8.89
N VAL A 110 11.99 -15.47 -9.64
CA VAL A 110 12.12 -16.21 -10.91
C VAL A 110 13.07 -17.40 -10.81
N THR A 111 13.88 -17.52 -9.73
CA THR A 111 14.75 -18.67 -9.49
C THR A 111 14.12 -19.73 -8.59
N GLU A 112 13.31 -19.32 -7.63
CA GLU A 112 12.67 -20.20 -6.65
C GLU A 112 11.23 -20.55 -6.98
N TYR A 113 10.55 -19.73 -7.81
CA TYR A 113 9.18 -19.99 -8.28
C TYR A 113 9.19 -20.34 -9.75
N THR A 114 8.55 -21.43 -10.10
CA THR A 114 8.35 -21.84 -11.51
C THR A 114 7.31 -20.92 -12.19
N PRO A 115 7.31 -20.86 -13.54
CA PRO A 115 6.28 -20.10 -14.26
C PRO A 115 4.85 -20.52 -13.92
N ASP A 116 4.61 -21.81 -13.71
CA ASP A 116 3.29 -22.34 -13.34
C ASP A 116 2.88 -21.90 -11.94
N GLU A 117 3.82 -21.92 -10.97
CA GLU A 117 3.57 -21.43 -9.61
C GLU A 117 3.29 -19.91 -9.61
N LEU A 118 4.01 -19.13 -10.42
CA LEU A 118 3.74 -17.70 -10.59
C LEU A 118 2.35 -17.44 -11.17
N GLN A 119 1.95 -18.24 -12.16
CA GLN A 119 0.62 -18.13 -12.75
C GLN A 119 -0.47 -18.50 -11.74
N GLU A 120 -0.29 -19.60 -11.00
CA GLU A 120 -1.21 -20.05 -9.96
C GLU A 120 -1.41 -18.99 -8.86
N LEU A 121 -0.33 -18.36 -8.40
CA LEU A 121 -0.39 -17.30 -7.40
C LEU A 121 -1.01 -16.02 -7.97
N GLY A 122 -0.74 -15.70 -9.23
CA GLY A 122 -1.38 -14.60 -9.95
C GLY A 122 -2.89 -14.76 -10.05
N ASP A 123 -3.36 -15.94 -10.42
CA ASP A 123 -4.78 -16.28 -10.54
C ASP A 123 -5.49 -16.31 -9.17
N TYR A 124 -4.71 -16.51 -8.11
CA TYR A 124 -5.23 -16.49 -6.73
C TYR A 124 -5.46 -15.07 -6.21
N ILE A 125 -4.88 -14.04 -6.81
CA ILE A 125 -5.08 -12.63 -6.42
C ILE A 125 -6.57 -12.27 -6.50
N LYS A 126 -7.06 -11.55 -5.47
CA LYS A 126 -8.47 -11.15 -5.32
C LYS A 126 -8.63 -9.63 -5.36
N PRO A 127 -8.74 -9.00 -6.55
CA PRO A 127 -8.84 -7.54 -6.69
C PRO A 127 -9.95 -6.90 -5.87
N LYS A 128 -11.06 -7.59 -5.65
CA LYS A 128 -12.19 -7.08 -4.85
C LYS A 128 -11.81 -6.74 -3.40
N ARG A 129 -10.71 -7.29 -2.88
CA ARG A 129 -10.22 -6.98 -1.53
C ARG A 129 -9.67 -5.55 -1.43
N ASP A 130 -9.39 -4.87 -2.54
CA ASP A 130 -9.03 -3.45 -2.53
C ASP A 130 -10.16 -2.56 -1.98
N TYR A 131 -11.41 -3.02 -2.06
CA TYR A 131 -12.56 -2.29 -1.52
C TYR A 131 -12.67 -2.35 0.02
N LEU A 132 -11.82 -3.14 0.68
CA LEU A 132 -11.71 -3.15 2.14
C LEU A 132 -10.94 -1.94 2.68
N PHE A 133 -10.15 -1.25 1.86
CA PHE A 133 -9.42 -0.08 2.28
C PHE A 133 -10.31 1.15 2.43
N ASN A 134 -10.09 1.90 3.51
CA ASN A 134 -10.45 3.31 3.55
C ASN A 134 -9.41 4.15 2.79
N TYR A 135 -9.70 5.42 2.56
CA TYR A 135 -8.83 6.30 1.78
C TYR A 135 -7.43 6.45 2.39
N GLU A 136 -7.33 6.69 3.69
CA GLU A 136 -6.05 6.90 4.37
C GLU A 136 -5.16 5.66 4.30
N GLY A 137 -5.73 4.47 4.53
CA GLY A 137 -5.01 3.20 4.44
C GLY A 137 -4.51 2.91 3.03
N LEU A 138 -5.35 3.11 2.02
CA LEU A 138 -4.97 2.93 0.61
C LEU A 138 -3.92 3.96 0.17
N LYS A 139 -4.10 5.22 0.55
CA LYS A 139 -3.15 6.30 0.26
C LYS A 139 -1.79 6.05 0.89
N LEU A 140 -1.77 5.62 2.16
CA LEU A 140 -0.55 5.25 2.86
C LEU A 140 0.18 4.08 2.18
N LEU A 141 -0.57 3.03 1.80
CA LEU A 141 -0.04 1.88 1.07
C LEU A 141 0.58 2.33 -0.26
N ALA A 142 -0.16 3.13 -1.03
CA ALA A 142 0.28 3.64 -2.32
C ALA A 142 1.51 4.56 -2.20
N ASP A 143 1.56 5.44 -1.20
CA ASP A 143 2.64 6.41 -1.08
C ASP A 143 3.95 5.79 -0.58
N ARG A 144 3.88 4.80 0.32
CA ARG A 144 5.05 4.29 1.05
C ARG A 144 5.48 2.87 0.71
N TYR A 145 4.57 2.01 0.23
CA TYR A 145 4.84 0.58 0.21
C TYR A 145 4.74 -0.07 -1.17
N LEU A 146 3.93 0.46 -2.08
CA LEU A 146 3.91 -0.04 -3.47
C LEU A 146 5.22 0.27 -4.17
N VAL A 147 5.74 -0.70 -4.93
CA VAL A 147 6.95 -0.50 -5.74
C VAL A 147 6.70 0.51 -6.83
N LYS A 148 7.57 1.49 -6.90
CA LYS A 148 7.51 2.63 -7.83
C LYS A 148 8.74 2.73 -8.69
N GLY A 149 8.57 3.39 -9.85
CA GLY A 149 9.65 3.84 -10.71
C GLY A 149 10.46 5.00 -10.10
N PHE A 150 11.50 5.40 -10.81
CA PHE A 150 12.35 6.51 -10.40
C PHE A 150 11.59 7.84 -10.34
N ASN A 151 10.66 8.06 -11.29
CA ASN A 151 9.80 9.25 -11.33
C ASN A 151 8.47 9.03 -10.57
N LYS A 152 8.44 8.06 -9.65
CA LYS A 152 7.27 7.70 -8.83
C LYS A 152 6.12 7.04 -9.59
N GLU A 153 6.36 6.50 -10.78
CA GLU A 153 5.38 5.72 -11.53
C GLU A 153 4.96 4.48 -10.72
N ILE A 154 3.67 4.18 -10.71
CA ILE A 154 3.11 3.02 -10.01
C ILE A 154 3.30 1.76 -10.87
N PHE A 155 4.01 0.78 -10.35
CA PHE A 155 4.14 -0.55 -10.96
C PHE A 155 3.18 -1.56 -10.32
N GLU A 156 3.16 -1.60 -8.99
CA GLU A 156 2.34 -2.54 -8.23
C GLU A 156 0.98 -1.97 -7.86
N LEU A 157 0.01 -2.85 -7.76
CA LEU A 157 -1.28 -2.62 -7.14
C LEU A 157 -1.35 -3.31 -5.77
N PRO A 158 -2.28 -2.91 -4.88
CA PRO A 158 -2.30 -3.35 -3.48
C PRO A 158 -2.22 -4.87 -3.30
N GLN A 159 -3.03 -5.63 -4.04
CA GLN A 159 -3.07 -7.09 -3.90
C GLN A 159 -1.81 -7.78 -4.46
N GLU A 160 -1.16 -7.19 -5.47
CA GLU A 160 0.12 -7.67 -6.00
C GLU A 160 1.22 -7.49 -4.96
N ARG A 161 1.24 -6.35 -4.24
CA ARG A 161 2.18 -6.13 -3.13
C ARG A 161 2.02 -7.17 -2.03
N PHE A 162 0.78 -7.45 -1.61
CA PHE A 162 0.52 -8.47 -0.60
C PHE A 162 0.94 -9.87 -1.07
N MET A 163 0.71 -10.20 -2.34
CA MET A 163 1.17 -11.46 -2.90
C MET A 163 2.69 -11.55 -2.92
N ALA A 164 3.39 -10.50 -3.32
CA ALA A 164 4.86 -10.47 -3.34
C ALA A 164 5.45 -10.63 -1.93
N ILE A 165 4.87 -9.98 -0.92
CA ILE A 165 5.27 -10.16 0.48
C ILE A 165 5.03 -11.62 0.92
N ALA A 166 3.87 -12.17 0.62
CA ALA A 166 3.50 -13.53 0.97
C ALA A 166 4.44 -14.56 0.35
N MET A 167 4.78 -14.39 -0.92
CA MET A 167 5.76 -15.23 -1.63
C MET A 167 7.13 -15.19 -0.97
N HIS A 168 7.62 -13.99 -0.61
CA HIS A 168 8.91 -13.87 0.08
C HIS A 168 8.90 -14.61 1.42
N LEU A 169 7.86 -14.40 2.23
CA LEU A 169 7.77 -15.04 3.54
C LEU A 169 7.63 -16.57 3.45
N ALA A 170 7.03 -17.07 2.37
CA ALA A 170 6.79 -18.48 2.15
C ALA A 170 8.01 -19.25 1.61
N LEU A 171 9.11 -18.57 1.20
CA LEU A 171 10.30 -19.24 0.64
C LEU A 171 10.88 -20.31 1.55
N VAL A 172 10.83 -20.11 2.87
CA VAL A 172 11.37 -21.05 3.87
C VAL A 172 10.55 -22.34 4.00
N GLU A 173 9.35 -22.38 3.42
CA GLU A 173 8.43 -23.54 3.49
C GLU A 173 8.72 -24.60 2.41
N GLY A 174 9.74 -24.39 1.58
CA GLY A 174 10.20 -25.36 0.57
C GLY A 174 9.09 -25.76 -0.41
N GLU A 175 8.76 -27.06 -0.47
CA GLU A 175 7.73 -27.58 -1.38
C GLU A 175 6.32 -27.02 -1.09
N ASN A 176 6.06 -26.58 0.13
CA ASN A 176 4.77 -26.02 0.53
C ASN A 176 4.66 -24.51 0.31
N LYS A 177 5.67 -23.85 -0.30
CA LYS A 177 5.75 -22.39 -0.45
C LYS A 177 4.51 -21.77 -1.10
N VAL A 178 3.93 -22.41 -2.11
CA VAL A 178 2.74 -21.90 -2.82
C VAL A 178 1.52 -21.91 -1.89
N GLU A 179 1.32 -22.97 -1.12
CA GLU A 179 0.22 -23.07 -0.17
C GLU A 179 0.35 -22.03 0.94
N TYR A 180 1.55 -21.87 1.51
CA TYR A 180 1.80 -20.87 2.55
C TYR A 180 1.74 -19.44 2.02
N ALA A 181 2.20 -19.18 0.79
CA ALA A 181 2.02 -17.89 0.14
C ALA A 181 0.54 -17.50 0.05
N LYS A 182 -0.35 -18.43 -0.34
CA LYS A 182 -1.80 -18.19 -0.34
C LYS A 182 -2.35 -17.89 1.06
N LYS A 183 -1.92 -18.64 2.08
CA LYS A 183 -2.34 -18.40 3.48
C LYS A 183 -1.91 -17.05 3.99
N PHE A 184 -0.65 -16.66 3.77
CA PHE A 184 -0.11 -15.36 4.18
C PHE A 184 -0.79 -14.22 3.40
N TYR A 185 -0.99 -14.38 2.11
CA TYR A 185 -1.74 -13.44 1.29
C TYR A 185 -3.16 -13.24 1.84
N ASP A 186 -3.88 -14.31 2.16
CA ASP A 186 -5.24 -14.21 2.68
C ASP A 186 -5.33 -13.45 4.00
N LEU A 187 -4.37 -13.63 4.90
CA LEU A 187 -4.33 -12.89 6.18
C LEU A 187 -4.11 -11.39 5.96
N MET A 188 -3.16 -11.02 5.10
CA MET A 188 -2.82 -9.61 4.84
C MET A 188 -3.88 -8.93 3.98
N SER A 189 -4.30 -9.55 2.90
CA SER A 189 -5.22 -8.96 1.92
C SER A 189 -6.65 -8.82 2.43
N GLN A 190 -7.04 -9.62 3.42
CA GLN A 190 -8.31 -9.47 4.15
C GLN A 190 -8.22 -8.47 5.33
N LEU A 191 -7.08 -7.81 5.50
CA LEU A 191 -6.80 -6.87 6.59
C LEU A 191 -6.95 -7.50 8.00
N LYS A 192 -6.79 -8.83 8.11
CA LYS A 192 -6.81 -9.55 9.39
C LYS A 192 -5.50 -9.40 10.15
N MET A 193 -4.41 -9.13 9.43
CA MET A 193 -3.08 -8.89 9.95
C MET A 193 -2.39 -7.82 9.12
N THR A 194 -1.62 -6.96 9.78
CA THR A 194 -0.66 -6.08 9.12
C THR A 194 0.75 -6.47 9.53
N THR A 195 1.70 -6.36 8.61
CA THR A 195 3.11 -6.58 8.90
C THR A 195 3.80 -5.27 9.27
N ALA A 196 5.00 -5.36 9.84
CA ALA A 196 5.80 -4.19 10.17
C ALA A 196 6.19 -3.40 8.89
N THR A 197 6.41 -2.10 9.04
CA THR A 197 6.83 -1.20 7.95
C THR A 197 7.98 -1.76 7.10
N PRO A 198 9.08 -2.29 7.66
CA PRO A 198 10.15 -2.86 6.83
C PRO A 198 9.70 -4.09 6.02
N THR A 199 8.82 -4.91 6.57
CA THR A 199 8.26 -6.05 5.82
C THR A 199 7.37 -5.57 4.67
N LEU A 200 6.47 -4.59 4.93
CA LEU A 200 5.63 -4.00 3.89
C LEU A 200 6.45 -3.33 2.77
N ALA A 201 7.56 -2.68 3.11
CA ALA A 201 8.36 -1.93 2.15
C ALA A 201 9.39 -2.81 1.42
N ASN A 202 10.07 -3.72 2.12
CA ASN A 202 11.29 -4.36 1.64
C ASN A 202 11.11 -5.83 1.27
N ALA A 203 10.04 -6.52 1.72
CA ALA A 203 9.86 -7.92 1.34
C ALA A 203 9.76 -8.05 -0.18
N GLY A 204 10.50 -9.00 -0.73
CA GLY A 204 10.54 -9.21 -2.17
C GLY A 204 11.46 -8.26 -2.95
N THR A 205 12.02 -7.23 -2.32
CA THR A 205 13.01 -6.36 -2.98
C THR A 205 14.43 -6.95 -2.86
N PRO A 206 15.40 -6.50 -3.68
CA PRO A 206 16.79 -6.92 -3.54
C PRO A 206 17.39 -6.62 -2.16
N PHE A 207 16.85 -5.60 -1.48
CA PHE A 207 17.25 -5.23 -0.13
C PHE A 207 16.15 -5.57 0.89
N HIS A 208 16.01 -6.85 1.22
CA HIS A 208 14.92 -7.41 2.02
C HIS A 208 15.22 -7.46 3.52
N GLN A 209 15.59 -6.33 4.13
CA GLN A 209 15.65 -6.18 5.57
C GLN A 209 14.21 -6.03 6.12
N LEU A 210 13.74 -7.00 6.93
CA LEU A 210 12.33 -7.08 7.36
C LEU A 210 12.10 -6.72 8.83
N SER A 211 13.17 -6.63 9.65
CA SER A 211 13.05 -6.34 11.08
C SER A 211 12.82 -4.86 11.33
N SER A 212 11.84 -4.55 12.19
CA SER A 212 11.50 -3.16 12.54
C SER A 212 12.27 -2.63 13.74
N CYS A 213 12.59 -3.49 14.71
CA CYS A 213 13.12 -3.08 16.01
C CYS A 213 14.40 -3.84 16.37
N PHE A 214 15.38 -3.07 16.81
CA PHE A 214 16.68 -3.57 17.27
C PHE A 214 16.99 -2.97 18.63
N ILE A 215 17.81 -3.66 19.42
CA ILE A 215 18.26 -3.18 20.73
C ILE A 215 19.77 -3.32 20.81
N SER A 216 20.44 -2.29 21.36
CA SER A 216 21.87 -2.28 21.62
C SER A 216 22.16 -1.64 22.98
N GLY A 217 23.12 -2.22 23.70
CA GLY A 217 23.69 -1.58 24.90
C GLY A 217 24.89 -0.72 24.55
N VAL A 218 25.15 0.30 25.37
CA VAL A 218 26.35 1.14 25.32
C VAL A 218 27.17 0.89 26.58
N ASP A 219 28.45 0.58 26.42
CA ASP A 219 29.39 0.54 27.53
C ASP A 219 30.02 1.91 27.76
N ASP A 220 30.47 2.18 29.00
CA ASP A 220 31.00 3.47 29.44
C ASP A 220 32.39 3.78 28.84
N ASN A 221 32.45 3.83 27.53
CA ASN A 221 33.65 4.25 26.80
C ASN A 221 33.29 4.88 25.47
N LEU A 222 34.16 5.75 24.97
CA LEU A 222 33.94 6.54 23.78
C LEU A 222 33.70 5.66 22.53
N TRP A 223 34.41 4.57 22.38
CA TRP A 223 34.32 3.68 21.25
C TRP A 223 32.94 3.00 21.16
N SER A 224 32.44 2.49 22.29
CA SER A 224 31.12 1.87 22.36
C SER A 224 30.01 2.87 22.03
N ILE A 225 30.14 4.12 22.50
CA ILE A 225 29.17 5.19 22.20
C ILE A 225 29.11 5.46 20.69
N TYR A 226 30.25 5.63 20.04
CA TYR A 226 30.28 5.91 18.57
C TYR A 226 29.93 4.69 17.72
N ASP A 227 30.29 3.48 18.15
CA ASP A 227 29.91 2.24 17.47
C ASP A 227 28.38 2.08 17.45
N VAL A 228 27.72 2.28 18.60
CA VAL A 228 26.25 2.22 18.66
C VAL A 228 25.58 3.30 17.80
N ASN A 229 26.17 4.51 17.76
CA ASN A 229 25.66 5.58 16.90
C ASN A 229 25.80 5.21 15.41
N SER A 230 26.91 4.60 15.01
CA SER A 230 27.12 4.06 13.66
C SER A 230 26.12 2.96 13.32
N LYS A 231 25.87 2.02 14.24
CA LYS A 231 24.85 0.97 14.09
C LYS A 231 23.46 1.56 13.92
N PHE A 232 23.11 2.57 14.75
CA PHE A 232 21.84 3.29 14.64
C PHE A 232 21.64 3.87 13.23
N SER A 233 22.65 4.56 12.70
CA SER A 233 22.57 5.17 11.35
C SER A 233 22.35 4.11 10.25
N ARG A 234 23.01 2.97 10.37
CA ARG A 234 22.87 1.85 9.40
C ARG A 234 21.50 1.21 9.48
N VAL A 235 20.98 0.95 10.68
CA VAL A 235 19.65 0.37 10.90
C VAL A 235 18.56 1.34 10.41
N SER A 236 18.67 2.62 10.77
CA SER A 236 17.71 3.66 10.41
C SER A 236 17.62 3.88 8.90
N LYS A 237 18.77 3.84 8.19
CA LYS A 237 18.82 3.95 6.73
C LYS A 237 17.89 2.94 6.03
N HIS A 238 17.70 1.77 6.62
CA HIS A 238 16.94 0.67 6.04
C HIS A 238 15.56 0.46 6.71
N GLY A 239 15.05 1.50 7.38
CA GLY A 239 13.70 1.51 7.93
C GLY A 239 13.54 0.81 9.29
N GLY A 240 14.63 0.38 9.93
CA GLY A 240 14.60 -0.15 11.28
C GLY A 240 14.75 0.96 12.35
N ALA A 241 14.31 0.68 13.57
CA ALA A 241 14.53 1.52 14.74
C ALA A 241 15.48 0.82 15.72
N LEU A 242 16.39 1.57 16.35
CA LEU A 242 17.32 1.06 17.36
C LEU A 242 17.03 1.68 18.71
N GLY A 243 16.62 0.86 19.69
CA GLY A 243 16.59 1.21 21.11
C GLY A 243 17.99 1.12 21.71
N ILE A 244 18.41 2.16 22.42
CA ILE A 244 19.74 2.23 23.02
C ILE A 244 19.59 2.18 24.53
N TYR A 245 20.25 1.20 25.17
CA TYR A 245 20.33 1.10 26.63
C TYR A 245 21.59 1.83 27.16
N LEU A 246 21.35 2.89 27.92
CA LEU A 246 22.39 3.76 28.46
C LEU A 246 22.73 3.46 29.95
N GLY A 247 22.12 2.48 30.57
CA GLY A 247 22.26 2.22 32.00
C GLY A 247 23.66 1.81 32.48
N LYS A 248 24.61 1.61 31.55
CA LYS A 248 26.02 1.33 31.90
C LYS A 248 26.93 2.56 31.79
N VAL A 249 26.38 3.69 31.29
CA VAL A 249 27.14 4.94 31.14
C VAL A 249 27.00 5.76 32.41
N ARG A 250 28.11 6.27 32.93
CA ARG A 250 28.19 7.14 34.15
C ARG A 250 27.45 8.46 33.93
#